data_edb0dcf5347245e4a2dea6def6d9f24a
#
_entry.id   edb0dcf5347245e4a2dea6def6d9f24a
#
_cell.length_a   1.000
_cell.length_b   1.000
_cell.length_c   1.000
_cell.angle_alpha   90.00
_cell.angle_beta   90.00
_cell.angle_gamma   90.00
#
_symmetry.space_group_name_H-M   'P 1'
#
loop_
_entity.id
_entity.type
_entity.pdbx_description
1 polymer ?
#
loop_
_entity_poly.entity_id
_entity_poly.type
_entity_poly.pdbx_seq_one_letter_code
_entity_poly.pdbx_strand_id
1 'polypeptide(L)'
;MYCNGLGLAVIGSFEDHDGFDGVMLGRAGCDYHFEFTHRPSDPVVPTPTGEDLVVFYIDEPSEWQAACANMRAAGFRQVDSFNPYWDVAGRTFEDHDGYRVVLQRARWNHG
;
A
#
# COMPACT_ATOMS: atom_id res chain seq x y z
N MET A 1 -6.26 6.87 -2.78
CA MET A 1 -6.14 5.39 -2.79
C MET A 1 -5.66 4.82 -1.46
N TYR A 2 -4.47 5.19 -1.02
CA TYR A 2 -3.88 4.56 0.18
C TYR A 2 -4.63 4.92 1.47
N CYS A 3 -5.12 6.13 1.62
CA CYS A 3 -5.90 6.49 2.81
C CYS A 3 -7.17 5.63 2.92
N ASN A 4 -7.96 5.58 1.86
CA ASN A 4 -9.23 4.85 1.90
C ASN A 4 -9.02 3.33 1.81
N GLY A 5 -8.04 2.88 1.02
CA GLY A 5 -7.78 1.45 0.84
C GLY A 5 -7.22 0.78 2.08
N LEU A 6 -6.24 1.41 2.73
CA LEU A 6 -5.54 0.85 3.88
C LEU A 6 -6.00 1.42 5.23
N GLY A 7 -6.99 2.31 5.22
CA GLY A 7 -7.47 2.92 6.45
C GLY A 7 -6.46 3.87 7.08
N LEU A 8 -5.64 4.53 6.25
CA LEU A 8 -4.64 5.48 6.71
C LEU A 8 -5.18 6.91 6.69
N ALA A 9 -4.57 7.77 7.45
CA ALA A 9 -4.88 9.19 7.48
C ALA A 9 -3.62 10.01 7.17
N VAL A 10 -3.80 11.20 6.63
CA VAL A 10 -2.68 12.15 6.48
C VAL A 10 -2.28 12.63 7.86
N ILE A 11 -1.07 12.27 8.30
CA ILE A 11 -0.54 12.65 9.61
C ILE A 11 0.48 13.77 9.53
N GLY A 12 0.87 14.17 8.34
CA GLY A 12 1.80 15.27 8.12
C GLY A 12 2.00 15.53 6.64
N SER A 13 2.50 16.70 6.32
CA SER A 13 2.86 17.06 4.95
C SER A 13 3.90 18.16 4.97
N PHE A 14 4.61 18.31 3.87
CA PHE A 14 5.52 19.44 3.67
C PHE A 14 5.54 19.84 2.21
N GLU A 15 5.85 21.11 1.98
CA GLU A 15 5.98 21.65 0.64
C GLU A 15 7.32 22.37 0.51
N ASP A 16 7.96 22.22 -0.64
CA ASP A 16 9.21 22.90 -1.00
C ASP A 16 10.28 22.80 0.09
N HIS A 17 10.43 21.63 0.69
CA HIS A 17 11.54 21.34 1.59
C HIS A 17 12.70 20.79 0.77
N ASP A 18 13.72 21.61 0.57
CA ASP A 18 14.83 21.30 -0.33
C ASP A 18 14.38 20.91 -1.75
N GLY A 19 13.28 21.51 -2.22
CA GLY A 19 12.71 21.23 -3.53
C GLY A 19 11.78 20.04 -3.59
N PHE A 20 11.47 19.40 -2.47
CA PHE A 20 10.54 18.27 -2.41
C PHE A 20 9.24 18.64 -1.71
N ASP A 21 8.16 18.07 -2.21
CA ASP A 21 6.88 18.00 -1.52
C ASP A 21 6.69 16.60 -0.97
N GLY A 22 5.97 16.47 0.12
CA GLY A 22 5.72 15.16 0.70
C GLY A 22 4.45 15.09 1.54
N VAL A 23 3.93 13.88 1.67
CA VAL A 23 2.79 13.58 2.52
C VAL A 23 3.08 12.30 3.29
N MET A 24 2.79 12.32 4.59
CA MET A 24 2.94 11.16 5.45
C MET A 24 1.56 10.60 5.77
N LEU A 25 1.38 9.31 5.52
CA LEU A 25 0.14 8.58 5.80
C LEU A 25 0.38 7.57 6.90
N GLY A 26 -0.47 7.58 7.91
CA GLY A 26 -0.34 6.66 9.03
C GLY A 26 -1.63 6.54 9.80
N ARG A 27 -1.53 5.94 10.98
CA ARG A 27 -2.64 5.75 11.90
C ARG A 27 -2.16 5.92 13.33
N ALA A 28 -3.02 6.44 14.19
CA ALA A 28 -2.71 6.57 15.62
C ALA A 28 -2.35 5.19 16.20
N GLY A 29 -1.28 5.13 16.99
CA GLY A 29 -0.83 3.89 17.62
C GLY A 29 0.03 2.99 16.76
N CYS A 30 0.29 3.33 15.49
CA CYS A 30 1.22 2.60 14.65
C CYS A 30 2.62 3.16 14.77
N ASP A 31 3.61 2.27 14.79
CA ASP A 31 5.02 2.63 14.88
C ASP A 31 5.64 2.98 13.53
N TYR A 32 4.87 2.95 12.47
CA TYR A 32 5.35 3.27 11.13
C TYR A 32 4.35 4.17 10.40
N HIS A 33 4.84 4.81 9.36
CA HIS A 33 4.01 5.55 8.41
C HIS A 33 4.58 5.39 7.00
N PHE A 34 3.77 5.72 6.01
CA PHE A 34 4.23 5.81 4.62
C PHE A 34 4.50 7.26 4.29
N GLU A 35 5.56 7.50 3.57
CA GLU A 35 5.91 8.83 3.10
C GLU A 35 5.96 8.82 1.59
N PHE A 36 5.16 9.67 0.97
CA PHE A 36 5.13 9.86 -0.48
C PHE A 36 5.76 11.20 -0.79
N THR A 37 6.82 11.20 -1.58
CA THR A 37 7.56 12.40 -1.91
C THR A 37 7.56 12.66 -3.41
N HIS A 38 7.63 13.93 -3.77
CA HIS A 38 7.62 14.36 -5.14
C HIS A 38 8.52 15.57 -5.27
N ARG A 39 9.35 15.61 -6.32
CA ARG A 39 10.18 16.75 -6.65
C ARG A 39 9.64 17.41 -7.92
N PRO A 40 8.85 18.49 -7.81
CA PRO A 40 8.20 19.08 -8.98
C PRO A 40 9.15 19.51 -10.10
N SER A 41 10.38 19.95 -9.74
CA SER A 41 11.38 20.38 -10.72
C SER A 41 12.06 19.24 -11.43
N ASP A 42 11.90 18.00 -10.94
CA ASP A 42 12.58 16.81 -11.48
C ASP A 42 11.72 15.57 -11.21
N PRO A 43 10.56 15.47 -11.87
CA PRO A 43 9.64 14.38 -11.62
C PRO A 43 10.20 13.04 -12.06
N VAL A 44 10.02 12.02 -11.24
CA VAL A 44 10.46 10.65 -11.52
C VAL A 44 9.30 9.89 -12.14
N VAL A 45 9.58 9.20 -13.26
CA VAL A 45 8.60 8.31 -13.87
C VAL A 45 8.54 7.03 -13.05
N PRO A 46 7.34 6.58 -12.60
CA PRO A 46 7.23 5.30 -11.89
C PRO A 46 7.74 4.14 -12.76
N THR A 47 8.54 3.27 -12.16
CA THR A 47 9.10 2.10 -12.83
C THR A 47 8.91 0.84 -12.00
N PRO A 48 7.67 0.52 -11.56
CA PRO A 48 7.45 -0.67 -10.75
C PRO A 48 7.61 -1.94 -11.56
N THR A 49 7.97 -3.02 -10.86
CA THR A 49 7.95 -4.38 -11.41
C THR A 49 6.92 -5.21 -10.65
N GLY A 50 6.63 -6.42 -11.15
CA GLY A 50 5.71 -7.32 -10.48
C GLY A 50 6.20 -7.80 -9.11
N GLU A 51 7.45 -7.52 -8.76
CA GLU A 51 8.07 -7.89 -7.48
C GLU A 51 8.21 -6.70 -6.52
N ASP A 52 7.79 -5.50 -6.91
CA ASP A 52 7.77 -4.35 -6.02
C ASP A 52 6.49 -4.39 -5.18
N LEU A 53 6.57 -5.05 -4.02
CA LEU A 53 5.43 -5.38 -3.18
C LEU A 53 5.57 -4.80 -1.78
N VAL A 54 4.44 -4.36 -1.22
CA VAL A 54 4.29 -4.14 0.22
C VAL A 54 3.26 -5.15 0.71
N VAL A 55 3.61 -5.93 1.73
CA VAL A 55 2.76 -7.02 2.22
C VAL A 55 2.26 -6.72 3.63
N PHE A 56 0.94 -6.81 3.82
CA PHE A 56 0.32 -6.73 5.13
C PHE A 56 -0.30 -8.07 5.48
N TYR A 57 -0.11 -8.51 6.71
CA TYR A 57 -0.66 -9.75 7.24
C TYR A 57 -1.91 -9.44 8.06
N ILE A 58 -3.04 -10.03 7.68
CA ILE A 58 -4.32 -9.88 8.36
C ILE A 58 -4.88 -11.29 8.57
N ASP A 59 -4.79 -11.81 9.80
CA ASP A 59 -5.13 -13.20 10.06
C ASP A 59 -6.62 -13.48 10.29
N GLU A 60 -7.40 -12.46 10.69
CA GLU A 60 -8.83 -12.64 10.91
C GLU A 60 -9.58 -12.55 9.57
N PRO A 61 -10.34 -13.61 9.17
CA PRO A 61 -10.95 -13.67 7.84
C PRO A 61 -11.90 -12.52 7.50
N SER A 62 -12.74 -12.08 8.44
CA SER A 62 -13.68 -11.01 8.15
C SER A 62 -12.99 -9.65 8.02
N GLU A 63 -11.93 -9.41 8.79
CA GLU A 63 -11.11 -8.21 8.66
C GLU A 63 -10.38 -8.21 7.31
N TRP A 64 -9.85 -9.36 6.90
CA TRP A 64 -9.18 -9.50 5.62
C TRP A 64 -10.13 -9.23 4.45
N GLN A 65 -11.34 -9.81 4.50
CA GLN A 65 -12.35 -9.58 3.46
C GLN A 65 -12.75 -8.11 3.37
N ALA A 66 -12.95 -7.46 4.52
CA ALA A 66 -13.28 -6.04 4.57
C ALA A 66 -12.14 -5.18 4.01
N ALA A 67 -10.89 -5.51 4.34
CA ALA A 67 -9.72 -4.80 3.82
C ALA A 67 -9.61 -4.94 2.30
N CYS A 68 -9.83 -6.13 1.75
CA CYS A 68 -9.83 -6.34 0.30
C CYS A 68 -10.94 -5.53 -0.38
N ALA A 69 -12.14 -5.50 0.20
CA ALA A 69 -13.25 -4.71 -0.34
C ALA A 69 -12.93 -3.21 -0.32
N ASN A 70 -12.28 -2.73 0.74
CA ASN A 70 -11.86 -1.33 0.84
C ASN A 70 -10.83 -0.97 -0.23
N MET A 71 -9.90 -1.88 -0.53
CA MET A 71 -8.92 -1.66 -1.59
C MET A 71 -9.59 -1.48 -2.95
N ARG A 72 -10.54 -2.35 -3.28
CA ARG A 72 -11.30 -2.24 -4.54
C ARG A 72 -12.11 -0.95 -4.60
N ALA A 73 -12.79 -0.61 -3.50
CA ALA A 73 -13.59 0.61 -3.43
C ALA A 73 -12.73 1.88 -3.54
N ALA A 74 -11.48 1.82 -3.10
CA ALA A 74 -10.54 2.94 -3.17
C ALA A 74 -9.86 3.09 -4.54
N GLY A 75 -10.17 2.22 -5.50
CA GLY A 75 -9.66 2.31 -6.86
C GLY A 75 -8.44 1.46 -7.16
N PHE A 76 -7.97 0.65 -6.23
CA PHE A 76 -6.94 -0.34 -6.53
C PHE A 76 -7.50 -1.42 -7.45
N ARG A 77 -6.68 -1.89 -8.37
CA ARG A 77 -7.04 -2.98 -9.25
C ARG A 77 -6.51 -4.30 -8.71
N GLN A 78 -7.40 -5.27 -8.48
CA GLN A 78 -6.96 -6.59 -8.07
C GLN A 78 -6.32 -7.30 -9.28
N VAL A 79 -5.14 -7.87 -9.09
CA VAL A 79 -4.34 -8.52 -10.14
C VAL A 79 -3.83 -9.87 -9.64
N ASP A 80 -3.45 -10.74 -10.58
CA ASP A 80 -2.72 -11.95 -10.23
C ASP A 80 -1.30 -11.56 -9.83
N SER A 81 -0.76 -12.21 -8.81
CA SER A 81 0.61 -11.94 -8.37
C SER A 81 1.62 -12.51 -9.36
N PHE A 82 2.76 -11.84 -9.49
CA PHE A 82 3.88 -12.37 -10.25
C PHE A 82 4.38 -13.67 -9.61
N ASN A 83 4.47 -13.71 -8.26
CA ASN A 83 4.77 -14.90 -7.51
C ASN A 83 3.47 -15.55 -7.04
N PRO A 84 3.10 -16.75 -7.53
CA PRO A 84 1.84 -17.40 -7.17
C PRO A 84 1.67 -17.68 -5.67
N TYR A 85 2.76 -17.65 -4.91
CA TYR A 85 2.71 -17.79 -3.46
C TYR A 85 1.71 -16.81 -2.83
N TRP A 86 1.66 -15.56 -3.34
CA TRP A 86 0.79 -14.52 -2.79
C TRP A 86 -0.68 -14.68 -3.18
N ASP A 87 -0.98 -15.58 -4.12
CA ASP A 87 -2.38 -15.85 -4.52
C ASP A 87 -3.02 -16.98 -3.72
N VAL A 88 -2.24 -17.78 -2.99
CA VAL A 88 -2.75 -18.91 -2.22
C VAL A 88 -3.60 -18.45 -1.04
N ALA A 89 -3.09 -17.53 -0.22
CA ALA A 89 -3.80 -17.01 0.95
C ALA A 89 -3.91 -15.49 0.92
N GLY A 90 -3.67 -14.87 -0.20
CA GLY A 90 -3.64 -13.43 -0.34
C GLY A 90 -4.34 -12.93 -1.58
N ARG A 91 -4.43 -11.60 -1.67
CA ARG A 91 -4.87 -10.89 -2.87
C ARG A 91 -3.92 -9.74 -3.10
N THR A 92 -3.60 -9.49 -4.35
CA THR A 92 -2.68 -8.45 -4.78
C THR A 92 -3.46 -7.32 -5.45
N PHE A 93 -3.14 -6.10 -5.05
CA PHE A 93 -3.80 -4.89 -5.53
C PHE A 93 -2.78 -3.93 -6.08
N GLU A 94 -3.08 -3.35 -7.24
CA GLU A 94 -2.18 -2.46 -7.96
C GLU A 94 -2.73 -1.04 -7.93
N ASP A 95 -1.87 -0.06 -7.63
CA ASP A 95 -2.24 1.36 -7.65
C ASP A 95 -2.16 1.93 -9.08
N HIS A 96 -2.39 3.25 -9.23
CA HIS A 96 -2.35 3.93 -10.53
C HIS A 96 -1.00 3.83 -11.22
N ASP A 97 0.06 3.77 -10.44
CA ASP A 97 1.43 3.80 -10.94
C ASP A 97 1.98 2.39 -11.18
N GLY A 98 1.21 1.36 -10.83
CA GLY A 98 1.60 -0.03 -11.01
C GLY A 98 2.28 -0.64 -9.79
N TYR A 99 2.42 0.08 -8.69
CA TYR A 99 2.95 -0.46 -7.44
C TYR A 99 1.90 -1.33 -6.76
N ARG A 100 2.35 -2.39 -6.09
CA ARG A 100 1.46 -3.44 -5.59
C ARG A 100 1.48 -3.57 -4.09
N VAL A 101 0.29 -3.86 -3.55
CA VAL A 101 0.08 -4.18 -2.14
C VAL A 101 -0.54 -5.57 -2.07
N VAL A 102 0.02 -6.44 -1.24
CA VAL A 102 -0.53 -7.76 -0.97
C VAL A 102 -1.20 -7.75 0.40
N LEU A 103 -2.44 -8.19 0.46
CA LEU A 103 -3.13 -8.44 1.72
C LEU A 103 -3.16 -9.96 1.93
N GLN A 104 -2.31 -10.45 2.82
CA GLN A 104 -2.14 -11.86 3.09
C GLN A 104 -3.02 -12.28 4.26
N ARG A 105 -3.89 -13.26 4.04
CA ARG A 105 -4.77 -13.80 5.09
C ARG A 105 -3.99 -14.82 5.91
N ALA A 106 -3.11 -14.33 6.74
CA ALA A 106 -2.26 -15.17 7.58
C ALA A 106 -1.71 -14.34 8.74
N ARG A 107 -1.24 -15.03 9.76
CA ARG A 107 -0.45 -14.42 10.83
C ARG A 107 1.03 -14.47 10.44
N TRP A 108 1.71 -13.35 10.65
CA TRP A 108 3.16 -13.38 10.52
C TRP A 108 3.76 -14.26 11.62
N ASN A 109 4.60 -15.21 11.22
CA ASN A 109 5.26 -16.12 12.14
C ASN A 109 6.77 -16.05 11.91
N HIS A 110 7.50 -15.72 12.95
CA HIS A 110 8.97 -15.63 12.92
C HIS A 110 9.64 -17.02 12.93
N GLY A 111 8.89 -18.03 13.01
CA GLY A 111 9.23 -19.43 13.17
C GLY A 111 10.12 -20.12 12.37
#